data_797d1c6037df3ef285fbd268fd2263f9
#
_entry.id   797d1c6037df3ef285fbd268fd2263f9
#
_cell.length_a   1.000
_cell.length_b   1.000
_cell.length_c   1.000
_cell.angle_alpha   90.00
_cell.angle_beta   90.00
_cell.angle_gamma   90.00
#
_symmetry.space_group_name_H-M   'P 1'
#
loop_
_entity.id
_entity.type
_entity.pdbx_description
1 polymer ?
#
loop_
_entity_poly.entity_id
_entity_poly.type
_entity_poly.pdbx_seq_one_letter_code
_entity_poly.pdbx_strand_id
1 'polypeptide(L)'
;MDEHKMTNPSEATATATEQEERPLTPDEEIAELEKLLASEGEDFQARCRLGELYFSKGRLDDALTEVKKSIEMAEGLRTEMNRSLAMYYSNLGTIYGTKGMMDEAEAQFKKALEVFPEDVLALFNLGRVHSDKRQFVEAKNYYERLVEVNQEDPIAWYNLAGVYAELDNPAVSDYNTIDMAIQCYLKVLELDPKHLECSFKLMEITLSHKKTDLAIKVMEEAVDHNPDEPLAYYNLISTYDKCKMFEQAEQTRQKLKDRFTKRSREAGKA
;
A
#
# COMPACT_ATOMS: atom_id res chain seq x y z
N MET A 1 14.02 -28.93 -79.44
CA MET A 1 15.00 -28.54 -78.39
C MET A 1 14.47 -27.29 -77.79
N ASP A 2 13.53 -27.45 -76.88
CA ASP A 2 12.85 -26.34 -76.24
C ASP A 2 13.04 -26.43 -74.72
N GLU A 3 13.77 -25.47 -74.21
CA GLU A 3 13.99 -25.31 -72.78
C GLU A 3 12.77 -24.67 -72.12
N HIS A 4 12.06 -25.44 -71.32
CA HIS A 4 10.99 -24.94 -70.47
C HIS A 4 11.60 -24.22 -69.24
N LYS A 5 11.50 -22.90 -69.24
CA LYS A 5 11.67 -22.08 -68.05
C LYS A 5 10.51 -22.29 -67.12
N MET A 6 10.73 -23.01 -66.05
CA MET A 6 9.84 -23.01 -64.87
C MET A 6 9.99 -21.68 -64.14
N THR A 7 8.93 -20.89 -64.10
CA THR A 7 8.78 -19.72 -63.24
C THR A 7 8.29 -20.18 -61.89
N ASN A 8 9.01 -19.83 -60.87
CA ASN A 8 8.76 -20.12 -59.47
C ASN A 8 7.67 -19.15 -58.91
N PRO A 9 6.54 -19.62 -58.38
CA PRO A 9 5.57 -18.76 -57.70
C PRO A 9 5.78 -18.79 -56.17
N SER A 10 6.71 -17.97 -55.69
CA SER A 10 6.88 -17.78 -54.25
C SER A 10 7.35 -16.38 -53.91
N GLU A 11 6.51 -15.39 -54.20
CA GLU A 11 6.68 -14.06 -53.66
C GLU A 11 5.33 -13.33 -53.64
N ALA A 12 4.42 -13.77 -52.77
CA ALA A 12 3.26 -12.96 -52.41
C ALA A 12 2.55 -13.53 -51.18
N THR A 13 3.20 -13.48 -50.03
CA THR A 13 2.48 -13.53 -48.73
C THR A 13 3.45 -13.13 -47.62
N ALA A 14 3.54 -11.87 -47.33
CA ALA A 14 3.97 -11.42 -46.00
C ALA A 14 3.85 -9.90 -45.93
N THR A 15 2.71 -9.39 -45.59
CA THR A 15 2.57 -8.13 -44.80
C THR A 15 1.17 -8.10 -44.21
N ALA A 16 0.90 -9.05 -43.32
CA ALA A 16 -0.04 -8.76 -42.27
C ALA A 16 0.80 -8.09 -41.16
N THR A 17 0.84 -6.79 -41.19
CA THR A 17 1.35 -5.99 -40.08
C THR A 17 0.48 -6.32 -38.85
N GLU A 18 1.04 -7.09 -37.93
CA GLU A 18 0.59 -7.10 -36.54
C GLU A 18 0.72 -5.64 -36.07
N GLN A 19 -0.38 -4.91 -36.13
CA GLN A 19 -0.50 -3.66 -35.44
C GLN A 19 -0.52 -4.08 -33.96
N GLU A 20 0.58 -3.90 -33.25
CA GLU A 20 0.57 -3.90 -31.77
C GLU A 20 -0.45 -2.84 -31.36
N GLU A 21 -1.63 -3.30 -30.95
CA GLU A 21 -2.69 -2.43 -30.44
C GLU A 21 -2.11 -1.76 -29.17
N ARG A 22 -1.93 -0.45 -29.25
CA ARG A 22 -1.52 0.32 -28.06
C ARG A 22 -2.52 0.09 -26.93
N PRO A 23 -2.10 0.01 -25.68
CA PRO A 23 -3.03 -0.09 -24.56
C PRO A 23 -3.95 1.13 -24.55
N LEU A 24 -5.23 0.88 -24.32
CA LEU A 24 -6.25 1.92 -24.24
C LEU A 24 -5.95 2.89 -23.12
N THR A 25 -6.22 4.16 -23.34
CA THR A 25 -6.27 5.12 -22.27
C THR A 25 -7.50 4.86 -21.37
N PRO A 26 -7.50 5.27 -20.10
CA PRO A 26 -8.67 5.08 -19.24
C PRO A 26 -9.98 5.65 -19.80
N ASP A 27 -9.93 6.74 -20.56
CA ASP A 27 -11.13 7.34 -21.18
C ASP A 27 -11.62 6.52 -22.37
N GLU A 28 -10.73 5.96 -23.17
CA GLU A 28 -11.06 5.04 -24.27
C GLU A 28 -11.61 3.72 -23.70
N GLU A 29 -11.03 3.18 -22.63
CA GLU A 29 -11.49 1.96 -21.98
C GLU A 29 -12.89 2.15 -21.38
N ILE A 30 -13.18 3.29 -20.75
CA ILE A 30 -14.52 3.65 -20.27
C ILE A 30 -15.52 3.63 -21.42
N ALA A 31 -15.22 4.29 -22.54
CA ALA A 31 -16.14 4.36 -23.68
C ALA A 31 -16.43 2.98 -24.30
N GLU A 32 -15.42 2.09 -24.37
CA GLU A 32 -15.61 0.72 -24.83
C GLU A 32 -16.46 -0.12 -23.89
N LEU A 33 -16.21 -0.01 -22.58
CA LEU A 33 -16.99 -0.73 -21.57
C LEU A 33 -18.45 -0.24 -21.52
N GLU A 34 -18.69 1.08 -21.60
CA GLU A 34 -20.04 1.63 -21.69
C GLU A 34 -20.78 1.09 -22.93
N LYS A 35 -20.10 1.03 -24.08
CA LYS A 35 -20.66 0.48 -25.31
C LYS A 35 -20.95 -1.03 -25.20
N LEU A 36 -20.02 -1.80 -24.64
CA LEU A 36 -20.18 -3.23 -24.39
C LEU A 36 -21.42 -3.49 -23.53
N LEU A 37 -21.54 -2.80 -22.40
CA LEU A 37 -22.64 -2.94 -21.47
C LEU A 37 -24.00 -2.47 -22.02
N ALA A 38 -23.99 -1.54 -22.98
CA ALA A 38 -25.18 -1.12 -23.68
C ALA A 38 -25.67 -2.15 -24.72
N SER A 39 -24.76 -2.95 -25.29
CA SER A 39 -25.09 -3.95 -26.30
C SER A 39 -25.37 -5.34 -25.73
N GLU A 40 -24.60 -5.81 -24.75
CA GLU A 40 -24.64 -7.15 -24.20
C GLU A 40 -25.27 -7.24 -22.80
N GLY A 41 -25.45 -6.11 -22.13
CA GLY A 41 -26.30 -5.92 -20.94
C GLY A 41 -25.78 -6.50 -19.62
N GLU A 42 -25.19 -7.69 -19.60
CA GLU A 42 -24.94 -8.44 -18.37
C GLU A 42 -23.53 -9.02 -18.27
N ASP A 43 -22.53 -8.14 -18.14
CA ASP A 43 -21.18 -8.54 -17.79
C ASP A 43 -20.75 -7.88 -16.47
N PHE A 44 -20.70 -8.67 -15.38
CA PHE A 44 -20.34 -8.17 -14.07
C PHE A 44 -18.87 -7.75 -13.97
N GLN A 45 -17.96 -8.40 -14.74
CA GLN A 45 -16.55 -8.04 -14.77
C GLN A 45 -16.34 -6.69 -15.46
N ALA A 46 -17.02 -6.49 -16.60
CA ALA A 46 -17.02 -5.22 -17.30
C ALA A 46 -17.57 -4.07 -16.43
N ARG A 47 -18.67 -4.32 -15.68
CA ARG A 47 -19.21 -3.32 -14.73
C ARG A 47 -18.25 -3.00 -13.60
N CYS A 48 -17.61 -4.01 -13.03
CA CYS A 48 -16.61 -3.79 -11.99
C CYS A 48 -15.46 -2.94 -12.50
N ARG A 49 -14.92 -3.29 -13.69
CA ARG A 49 -13.83 -2.55 -14.32
C ARG A 49 -14.21 -1.10 -14.63
N LEU A 50 -15.42 -0.88 -15.10
CA LEU A 50 -15.97 0.46 -15.35
C LEU A 50 -16.06 1.26 -14.03
N GLY A 51 -16.51 0.62 -12.95
CA GLY A 51 -16.55 1.22 -11.62
C GLY A 51 -15.17 1.64 -11.11
N GLU A 52 -14.13 0.80 -11.29
CA GLU A 52 -12.75 1.11 -10.95
C GLU A 52 -12.23 2.33 -11.74
N LEU A 53 -12.52 2.37 -13.03
CA LEU A 53 -12.12 3.49 -13.90
C LEU A 53 -12.82 4.79 -13.50
N TYR A 54 -14.11 4.77 -13.21
CA TYR A 54 -14.83 5.92 -12.69
C TYR A 54 -14.28 6.40 -11.35
N PHE A 55 -13.94 5.47 -10.45
CA PHE A 55 -13.30 5.79 -9.19
C PHE A 55 -11.94 6.50 -9.40
N SER A 56 -11.09 5.98 -10.28
CA SER A 56 -9.81 6.59 -10.62
C SER A 56 -9.93 8.01 -11.19
N LYS A 57 -11.06 8.31 -11.86
CA LYS A 57 -11.40 9.63 -12.42
C LYS A 57 -12.13 10.53 -11.43
N GLY A 58 -12.38 10.10 -10.21
CA GLY A 58 -13.11 10.85 -9.19
C GLY A 58 -14.64 10.91 -9.42
N ARG A 59 -15.19 10.13 -10.36
CA ARG A 59 -16.62 10.00 -10.64
C ARG A 59 -17.27 9.02 -9.65
N LEU A 60 -17.33 9.40 -8.37
CA LEU A 60 -17.66 8.48 -7.28
C LEU A 60 -19.09 7.93 -7.35
N ASP A 61 -20.06 8.71 -7.79
CA ASP A 61 -21.47 8.26 -7.89
C ASP A 61 -21.66 7.24 -9.03
N ASP A 62 -20.98 7.47 -10.16
CA ASP A 62 -20.98 6.52 -11.28
C ASP A 62 -20.26 5.23 -10.88
N ALA A 63 -19.10 5.34 -10.23
CA ALA A 63 -18.38 4.18 -9.69
C ALA A 63 -19.26 3.36 -8.75
N LEU A 64 -19.93 4.02 -7.81
CA LEU A 64 -20.84 3.38 -6.86
C LEU A 64 -21.96 2.62 -7.56
N THR A 65 -22.51 3.22 -8.61
CA THR A 65 -23.62 2.62 -9.38
C THR A 65 -23.19 1.35 -10.10
N GLU A 66 -22.05 1.40 -10.81
CA GLU A 66 -21.60 0.24 -11.59
C GLU A 66 -21.07 -0.89 -10.69
N VAL A 67 -20.37 -0.57 -9.61
CA VAL A 67 -19.91 -1.60 -8.65
C VAL A 67 -21.10 -2.27 -7.94
N LYS A 68 -22.14 -1.53 -7.56
CA LYS A 68 -23.35 -2.14 -6.97
C LYS A 68 -24.03 -3.12 -7.94
N LYS A 69 -24.21 -2.73 -9.20
CA LYS A 69 -24.80 -3.63 -10.21
C LYS A 69 -23.93 -4.89 -10.42
N SER A 70 -22.58 -4.74 -10.44
CA SER A 70 -21.70 -5.90 -10.59
C SER A 70 -21.82 -6.88 -9.41
N ILE A 71 -22.01 -6.36 -8.18
CA ILE A 71 -22.23 -7.19 -6.98
C ILE A 71 -23.55 -7.97 -7.10
N GLU A 72 -24.64 -7.28 -7.46
CA GLU A 72 -25.96 -7.94 -7.62
C GLU A 72 -25.89 -9.11 -8.62
N MET A 73 -25.17 -8.91 -9.73
CA MET A 73 -24.96 -9.96 -10.73
C MET A 73 -24.09 -11.11 -10.19
N ALA A 74 -22.98 -10.80 -9.52
CA ALA A 74 -22.05 -11.79 -8.97
C ALA A 74 -22.68 -12.62 -7.84
N GLU A 75 -23.57 -12.05 -7.02
CA GLU A 75 -24.30 -12.79 -5.98
C GLU A 75 -25.16 -13.92 -6.54
N GLY A 76 -25.65 -13.78 -7.78
CA GLY A 76 -26.38 -14.84 -8.50
C GLY A 76 -25.52 -16.02 -8.94
N LEU A 77 -24.21 -15.83 -9.11
CA LEU A 77 -23.23 -16.81 -9.61
C LEU A 77 -22.41 -17.51 -8.51
N ARG A 78 -22.89 -17.56 -7.34
CA ARG A 78 -22.30 -17.73 -5.99
C ARG A 78 -21.21 -18.80 -5.76
N THR A 79 -20.95 -19.74 -6.60
CA THR A 79 -20.11 -20.92 -6.26
C THR A 79 -18.66 -20.87 -6.74
N GLU A 80 -18.33 -20.13 -7.77
CA GLU A 80 -16.96 -20.14 -8.34
C GLU A 80 -16.17 -18.82 -8.20
N MET A 81 -16.76 -17.77 -7.63
CA MET A 81 -16.22 -16.43 -7.70
C MET A 81 -16.07 -15.69 -6.36
N ASN A 82 -15.93 -16.40 -5.24
CA ASN A 82 -15.81 -15.79 -3.90
C ASN A 82 -14.74 -14.68 -3.82
N ARG A 83 -13.58 -14.88 -4.43
CA ARG A 83 -12.51 -13.86 -4.43
C ARG A 83 -12.92 -12.60 -5.20
N SER A 84 -13.52 -12.75 -6.38
CA SER A 84 -13.98 -11.62 -7.19
C SER A 84 -15.12 -10.87 -6.51
N LEU A 85 -16.05 -11.58 -5.89
CA LEU A 85 -17.15 -10.97 -5.14
C LEU A 85 -16.64 -10.21 -3.92
N ALA A 86 -15.68 -10.78 -3.18
CA ALA A 86 -15.04 -10.07 -2.06
C ALA A 86 -14.34 -8.79 -2.52
N MET A 87 -13.60 -8.84 -3.63
CA MET A 87 -12.96 -7.67 -4.24
C MET A 87 -14.00 -6.58 -4.57
N TYR A 88 -15.17 -6.94 -5.10
CA TYR A 88 -16.22 -5.97 -5.40
C TYR A 88 -16.80 -5.32 -4.15
N TYR A 89 -17.02 -6.10 -3.07
CA TYR A 89 -17.40 -5.52 -1.79
C TYR A 89 -16.31 -4.59 -1.23
N SER A 90 -15.05 -4.97 -1.33
CA SER A 90 -13.92 -4.14 -0.86
C SER A 90 -13.81 -2.84 -1.65
N ASN A 91 -13.97 -2.87 -2.97
CA ASN A 91 -14.00 -1.69 -3.82
C ASN A 91 -15.20 -0.78 -3.46
N LEU A 92 -16.38 -1.36 -3.26
CA LEU A 92 -17.56 -0.60 -2.82
C LEU A 92 -17.34 0.04 -1.44
N GLY A 93 -16.74 -0.69 -0.51
CA GLY A 93 -16.35 -0.16 0.80
C GLY A 93 -15.39 1.03 0.67
N THR A 94 -14.41 0.94 -0.22
CA THR A 94 -13.46 2.03 -0.49
C THR A 94 -14.18 3.28 -1.07
N ILE A 95 -15.14 3.09 -1.97
CA ILE A 95 -15.94 4.19 -2.53
C ILE A 95 -16.75 4.86 -1.41
N TYR A 96 -17.42 4.09 -0.55
CA TYR A 96 -18.14 4.65 0.59
C TYR A 96 -17.22 5.42 1.54
N GLY A 97 -16.05 4.85 1.87
CA GLY A 97 -15.06 5.51 2.71
C GLY A 97 -14.56 6.83 2.14
N THR A 98 -14.32 6.88 0.82
CA THR A 98 -13.93 8.13 0.12
C THR A 98 -15.04 9.19 0.17
N LYS A 99 -16.30 8.77 0.19
CA LYS A 99 -17.47 9.68 0.38
C LYS A 99 -17.70 10.08 1.84
N GLY A 100 -16.91 9.58 2.77
CA GLY A 100 -17.07 9.82 4.22
C GLY A 100 -18.18 8.99 4.89
N MET A 101 -18.76 8.02 4.19
CA MET A 101 -19.81 7.11 4.66
C MET A 101 -19.16 5.89 5.35
N MET A 102 -18.61 6.12 6.55
CA MET A 102 -17.72 5.15 7.20
C MET A 102 -18.44 3.88 7.67
N ASP A 103 -19.70 3.97 8.10
CA ASP A 103 -20.45 2.80 8.56
C ASP A 103 -20.85 1.89 7.39
N GLU A 104 -21.20 2.49 6.24
CA GLU A 104 -21.47 1.75 5.00
C GLU A 104 -20.18 1.10 4.47
N ALA A 105 -19.06 1.81 4.53
CA ALA A 105 -17.75 1.25 4.15
C ALA A 105 -17.41 0.02 5.00
N GLU A 106 -17.52 0.15 6.33
CA GLU A 106 -17.27 -0.95 7.28
C GLU A 106 -18.16 -2.15 6.97
N ALA A 107 -19.45 -1.93 6.69
CA ALA A 107 -20.38 -3.00 6.35
C ALA A 107 -19.98 -3.76 5.08
N GLN A 108 -19.47 -3.05 4.05
CA GLN A 108 -19.02 -3.70 2.83
C GLN A 108 -17.70 -4.47 3.04
N PHE A 109 -16.74 -3.94 3.76
CA PHE A 109 -15.51 -4.67 4.08
C PHE A 109 -15.79 -5.94 4.90
N LYS A 110 -16.76 -5.92 5.84
CA LYS A 110 -17.19 -7.11 6.56
C LYS A 110 -17.78 -8.16 5.63
N LYS A 111 -18.65 -7.76 4.69
CA LYS A 111 -19.17 -8.67 3.66
C LYS A 111 -18.06 -9.27 2.80
N ALA A 112 -17.03 -8.49 2.44
CA ALA A 112 -15.87 -9.02 1.73
C ALA A 112 -15.22 -10.16 2.52
N LEU A 113 -14.99 -9.98 3.82
CA LEU A 113 -14.41 -11.02 4.69
C LEU A 113 -15.33 -12.21 4.96
N GLU A 114 -16.66 -12.04 4.90
CA GLU A 114 -17.62 -13.15 4.97
C GLU A 114 -17.51 -14.06 3.73
N VAL A 115 -17.23 -13.47 2.57
CA VAL A 115 -17.09 -14.20 1.30
C VAL A 115 -15.67 -14.76 1.14
N PHE A 116 -14.66 -13.96 1.42
CA PHE A 116 -13.25 -14.32 1.33
C PHE A 116 -12.47 -13.78 2.54
N PRO A 117 -12.25 -14.62 3.58
CA PRO A 117 -11.66 -14.19 4.85
C PRO A 117 -10.24 -13.61 4.75
N GLU A 118 -9.55 -13.87 3.65
CA GLU A 118 -8.17 -13.42 3.38
C GLU A 118 -8.12 -12.20 2.44
N ASP A 119 -9.23 -11.47 2.29
CA ASP A 119 -9.25 -10.26 1.46
C ASP A 119 -8.38 -9.16 2.08
N VAL A 120 -7.21 -8.94 1.49
CA VAL A 120 -6.18 -8.00 1.98
C VAL A 120 -6.72 -6.58 2.08
N LEU A 121 -7.52 -6.15 1.09
CA LEU A 121 -8.06 -4.78 1.06
C LEU A 121 -9.10 -4.56 2.17
N ALA A 122 -9.96 -5.53 2.42
CA ALA A 122 -10.94 -5.47 3.51
C ALA A 122 -10.26 -5.50 4.88
N LEU A 123 -9.27 -6.40 5.08
CA LEU A 123 -8.51 -6.49 6.33
C LEU A 123 -7.81 -5.17 6.63
N PHE A 124 -7.11 -4.60 5.65
CA PHE A 124 -6.41 -3.32 5.80
C PHE A 124 -7.38 -2.19 6.16
N ASN A 125 -8.47 -2.05 5.41
CA ASN A 125 -9.42 -0.95 5.63
C ASN A 125 -10.21 -1.10 6.93
N LEU A 126 -10.59 -2.30 7.34
CA LEU A 126 -11.20 -2.52 8.66
C LEU A 126 -10.23 -2.19 9.79
N GLY A 127 -8.97 -2.62 9.68
CA GLY A 127 -7.93 -2.23 10.62
C GLY A 127 -7.84 -0.70 10.74
N ARG A 128 -7.83 0.03 9.62
CA ARG A 128 -7.79 1.49 9.59
C ARG A 128 -9.06 2.12 10.18
N VAL A 129 -10.25 1.67 9.78
CA VAL A 129 -11.53 2.18 10.31
C VAL A 129 -11.61 2.04 11.84
N HIS A 130 -11.21 0.87 12.37
CA HIS A 130 -11.19 0.65 13.81
C HIS A 130 -10.10 1.46 14.52
N SER A 131 -8.94 1.66 13.88
CA SER A 131 -7.88 2.56 14.39
C SER A 131 -8.37 4.00 14.47
N ASP A 132 -9.03 4.51 13.45
CA ASP A 132 -9.60 5.87 13.42
C ASP A 132 -10.69 6.06 14.49
N LYS A 133 -11.47 5.01 14.76
CA LYS A 133 -12.46 4.95 15.86
C LYS A 133 -11.81 4.73 17.24
N ARG A 134 -10.49 4.61 17.34
CA ARG A 134 -9.72 4.27 18.56
C ARG A 134 -10.10 2.92 19.17
N GLN A 135 -10.61 2.02 18.38
CA GLN A 135 -10.95 0.63 18.75
C GLN A 135 -9.72 -0.25 18.46
N PHE A 136 -8.65 -0.03 19.25
CA PHE A 136 -7.34 -0.60 18.94
C PHE A 136 -7.28 -2.13 19.07
N VAL A 137 -8.14 -2.74 19.90
CA VAL A 137 -8.21 -4.20 20.03
C VAL A 137 -8.75 -4.83 18.74
N GLU A 138 -9.80 -4.26 18.20
CA GLU A 138 -10.40 -4.69 16.93
C GLU A 138 -9.44 -4.44 15.76
N ALA A 139 -8.83 -3.25 15.72
CA ALA A 139 -7.84 -2.90 14.71
C ALA A 139 -6.67 -3.90 14.69
N LYS A 140 -6.16 -4.24 15.89
CA LYS A 140 -5.10 -5.25 16.05
C LYS A 140 -5.49 -6.58 15.39
N ASN A 141 -6.69 -7.09 15.67
CA ASN A 141 -7.15 -8.37 15.14
C ASN A 141 -7.18 -8.39 13.60
N TYR A 142 -7.57 -7.28 12.96
CA TYR A 142 -7.56 -7.17 11.51
C TYR A 142 -6.14 -7.08 10.93
N TYR A 143 -5.26 -6.28 11.56
CA TYR A 143 -3.89 -6.16 11.08
C TYR A 143 -3.05 -7.42 11.36
N GLU A 144 -3.28 -8.15 12.47
CA GLU A 144 -2.66 -9.45 12.70
C GLU A 144 -3.01 -10.43 11.56
N ARG A 145 -4.30 -10.55 11.22
CA ARG A 145 -4.72 -11.37 10.06
C ARG A 145 -4.11 -10.88 8.76
N LEU A 146 -4.01 -9.56 8.57
CA LEU A 146 -3.41 -8.99 7.37
C LEU A 146 -1.96 -9.40 7.19
N VAL A 147 -1.13 -9.31 8.25
CA VAL A 147 0.28 -9.72 8.19
C VAL A 147 0.46 -11.23 8.09
N GLU A 148 -0.49 -12.03 8.56
CA GLU A 148 -0.49 -13.48 8.33
C GLU A 148 -0.71 -13.82 6.85
N VAL A 149 -1.61 -13.10 6.18
CA VAL A 149 -1.93 -13.28 4.75
C VAL A 149 -0.82 -12.70 3.85
N ASN A 150 -0.26 -11.55 4.21
CA ASN A 150 0.76 -10.85 3.43
C ASN A 150 1.93 -10.40 4.32
N GLN A 151 2.87 -11.31 4.52
CA GLN A 151 4.05 -11.11 5.39
C GLN A 151 5.09 -10.14 4.80
N GLU A 152 5.04 -9.89 3.50
CA GLU A 152 6.00 -9.06 2.76
C GLU A 152 5.53 -7.59 2.62
N ASP A 153 4.40 -7.22 3.22
CA ASP A 153 3.87 -5.85 3.16
C ASP A 153 4.35 -4.99 4.34
N PRO A 154 5.29 -4.07 4.12
CA PRO A 154 5.77 -3.20 5.20
C PRO A 154 4.69 -2.28 5.75
N ILE A 155 3.67 -1.92 4.94
CA ILE A 155 2.57 -1.05 5.38
C ILE A 155 1.68 -1.78 6.40
N ALA A 156 1.42 -3.08 6.18
CA ALA A 156 0.65 -3.89 7.12
C ALA A 156 1.36 -3.97 8.48
N TRP A 157 2.65 -4.28 8.49
CA TRP A 157 3.47 -4.33 9.69
C TRP A 157 3.57 -2.97 10.40
N TYR A 158 3.69 -1.87 9.63
CA TYR A 158 3.76 -0.52 10.19
C TYR A 158 2.47 -0.15 10.94
N ASN A 159 1.31 -0.44 10.34
CA ASN A 159 0.01 -0.17 10.97
C ASN A 159 -0.21 -1.05 12.22
N LEU A 160 0.16 -2.33 12.15
CA LEU A 160 0.09 -3.23 13.31
C LEU A 160 0.98 -2.73 14.45
N ALA A 161 2.20 -2.27 14.15
CA ALA A 161 3.10 -1.68 15.12
C ALA A 161 2.50 -0.45 15.80
N GLY A 162 1.87 0.44 15.01
CA GLY A 162 1.17 1.62 15.53
C GLY A 162 0.05 1.25 16.49
N VAL A 163 -0.75 0.26 16.13
CA VAL A 163 -1.85 -0.22 17.01
C VAL A 163 -1.33 -0.85 18.31
N TYR A 164 -0.26 -1.64 18.25
CA TYR A 164 0.35 -2.17 19.47
C TYR A 164 0.91 -1.06 20.37
N ALA A 165 1.47 0.01 19.78
CA ALA A 165 1.95 1.15 20.55
C ALA A 165 0.82 1.93 21.26
N GLU A 166 -0.35 2.04 20.63
CA GLU A 166 -1.55 2.66 21.22
C GLU A 166 -2.20 1.79 22.31
N LEU A 167 -2.01 0.46 22.24
CA LEU A 167 -2.48 -0.49 23.26
C LEU A 167 -1.58 -0.54 24.49
N ASP A 168 -0.44 0.14 24.49
CA ASP A 168 0.47 0.20 25.63
C ASP A 168 -0.11 1.04 26.76
N ASN A 169 -1.07 0.45 27.46
CA ASN A 169 -1.66 1.03 28.66
C ASN A 169 -1.45 0.06 29.84
N PRO A 170 -0.60 0.39 30.80
CA PRO A 170 -0.30 -0.47 31.93
C PRO A 170 -1.53 -0.84 32.78
N ALA A 171 -2.64 -0.11 32.61
CA ALA A 171 -3.89 -0.39 33.31
C ALA A 171 -4.77 -1.47 32.65
N VAL A 172 -4.48 -1.82 31.37
CA VAL A 172 -5.36 -2.68 30.55
C VAL A 172 -4.60 -3.88 29.95
N SER A 173 -3.28 -3.83 29.88
CA SER A 173 -2.47 -4.79 29.13
C SER A 173 -1.69 -5.73 30.06
N ASP A 174 -2.06 -7.01 30.04
CA ASP A 174 -1.24 -8.11 30.58
C ASP A 174 -0.11 -8.54 29.61
N TYR A 175 0.00 -7.88 28.45
CA TYR A 175 0.92 -8.21 27.39
C TYR A 175 1.97 -7.13 27.18
N ASN A 176 3.16 -7.53 26.81
CA ASN A 176 4.26 -6.64 26.42
C ASN A 176 4.00 -6.05 25.02
N THR A 177 2.95 -5.23 24.90
CA THR A 177 2.50 -4.63 23.63
C THR A 177 3.59 -3.76 23.01
N ILE A 178 4.42 -3.14 23.83
CA ILE A 178 5.58 -2.36 23.36
C ILE A 178 6.63 -3.25 22.66
N ASP A 179 6.93 -4.42 23.20
CA ASP A 179 7.88 -5.31 22.54
C ASP A 179 7.30 -5.83 21.22
N MET A 180 6.00 -6.08 21.16
CA MET A 180 5.33 -6.43 19.90
C MET A 180 5.39 -5.27 18.89
N ALA A 181 5.12 -4.03 19.31
CA ALA A 181 5.26 -2.85 18.49
C ALA A 181 6.70 -2.72 17.93
N ILE A 182 7.70 -2.88 18.78
CA ILE A 182 9.11 -2.84 18.41
C ILE A 182 9.43 -3.93 17.36
N GLN A 183 8.97 -5.16 17.58
CA GLN A 183 9.20 -6.25 16.62
C GLN A 183 8.55 -5.97 15.26
N CYS A 184 7.32 -5.47 15.25
CA CYS A 184 6.64 -5.10 14.01
C CYS A 184 7.38 -3.97 13.27
N TYR A 185 7.82 -2.90 13.97
CA TYR A 185 8.63 -1.85 13.35
C TYR A 185 9.98 -2.35 12.83
N LEU A 186 10.65 -3.26 13.55
CA LEU A 186 11.88 -3.88 13.06
C LEU A 186 11.61 -4.72 11.79
N LYS A 187 10.47 -5.40 11.71
CA LYS A 187 10.05 -6.12 10.49
C LYS A 187 9.82 -5.17 9.31
N VAL A 188 9.24 -3.98 9.55
CA VAL A 188 9.16 -2.94 8.51
C VAL A 188 10.54 -2.57 7.99
N LEU A 189 11.52 -2.33 8.87
CA LEU A 189 12.87 -1.94 8.47
C LEU A 189 13.67 -3.08 7.84
N GLU A 190 13.33 -4.34 8.13
CA GLU A 190 13.85 -5.51 7.42
C GLU A 190 13.35 -5.54 5.96
N LEU A 191 12.06 -5.23 5.73
CA LEU A 191 11.43 -5.22 4.42
C LEU A 191 11.75 -3.94 3.62
N ASP A 192 11.78 -2.80 4.27
CA ASP A 192 12.13 -1.50 3.72
C ASP A 192 13.10 -0.73 4.63
N PRO A 193 14.41 -0.96 4.46
CA PRO A 193 15.43 -0.29 5.28
C PRO A 193 15.48 1.24 5.14
N LYS A 194 14.83 1.79 4.10
CA LYS A 194 14.77 3.24 3.85
C LYS A 194 13.56 3.92 4.46
N HIS A 195 12.68 3.20 5.13
CA HIS A 195 11.47 3.73 5.72
C HIS A 195 11.74 4.64 6.93
N LEU A 196 12.06 5.91 6.67
CA LEU A 196 12.46 6.88 7.69
C LEU A 196 11.42 7.10 8.78
N GLU A 197 10.15 7.21 8.40
CA GLU A 197 9.08 7.41 9.38
C GLU A 197 9.01 6.25 10.39
N CYS A 198 9.20 5.01 9.92
CA CYS A 198 9.29 3.84 10.79
C CYS A 198 10.49 3.95 11.74
N SER A 199 11.68 4.33 11.23
CA SER A 199 12.87 4.52 12.06
C SER A 199 12.63 5.55 13.16
N PHE A 200 11.91 6.64 12.85
CA PHE A 200 11.60 7.68 13.82
C PHE A 200 10.60 7.21 14.88
N LYS A 201 9.55 6.50 14.48
CA LYS A 201 8.58 5.90 15.43
C LYS A 201 9.24 4.89 16.35
N LEU A 202 10.09 4.03 15.79
CA LEU A 202 10.83 3.04 16.57
C LEU A 202 11.82 3.71 17.54
N MET A 203 12.51 4.77 17.11
CA MET A 203 13.39 5.56 17.97
C MET A 203 12.60 6.20 19.13
N GLU A 204 11.46 6.83 18.86
CA GLU A 204 10.64 7.47 19.90
C GLU A 204 10.17 6.46 20.95
N ILE A 205 9.63 5.31 20.52
CA ILE A 205 9.11 4.29 21.42
C ILE A 205 10.23 3.61 22.24
N THR A 206 11.39 3.39 21.63
CA THR A 206 12.55 2.77 22.31
C THR A 206 13.16 3.73 23.34
N LEU A 207 13.24 5.04 23.05
CA LEU A 207 13.71 6.04 24.01
C LEU A 207 12.76 6.19 25.19
N SER A 208 11.43 6.24 24.96
CA SER A 208 10.43 6.37 26.03
C SER A 208 10.47 5.17 26.98
N HIS A 209 10.84 3.98 26.49
CA HIS A 209 10.97 2.75 27.26
C HIS A 209 12.42 2.43 27.69
N LYS A 210 13.31 3.42 27.66
CA LYS A 210 14.71 3.32 28.09
C LYS A 210 15.55 2.27 27.36
N LYS A 211 15.14 1.89 26.14
CA LYS A 211 15.89 0.99 25.25
C LYS A 211 16.85 1.83 24.37
N THR A 212 17.74 2.61 25.01
CA THR A 212 18.57 3.65 24.36
C THR A 212 19.49 3.09 23.30
N ASP A 213 20.10 1.92 23.55
CA ASP A 213 21.04 1.30 22.59
C ASP A 213 20.33 0.93 21.28
N LEU A 214 19.08 0.45 21.35
CA LEU A 214 18.30 0.16 20.17
C LEU A 214 17.90 1.44 19.42
N ALA A 215 17.51 2.49 20.15
CA ALA A 215 17.19 3.78 19.55
C ALA A 215 18.38 4.35 18.75
N ILE A 216 19.59 4.29 19.32
CA ILE A 216 20.81 4.75 18.66
C ILE A 216 21.09 3.91 17.42
N LYS A 217 21.08 2.59 17.55
CA LYS A 217 21.34 1.67 16.44
C LYS A 217 20.39 1.92 15.26
N VAL A 218 19.09 2.03 15.53
CA VAL A 218 18.06 2.29 14.50
C VAL A 218 18.32 3.61 13.79
N MET A 219 18.74 4.65 14.50
CA MET A 219 19.00 5.95 13.89
C MET A 219 20.33 6.01 13.13
N GLU A 220 21.34 5.25 13.57
CA GLU A 220 22.60 5.08 12.81
C GLU A 220 22.31 4.37 11.47
N GLU A 221 21.55 3.27 11.50
CA GLU A 221 21.13 2.53 10.30
C GLU A 221 20.24 3.40 9.39
N ALA A 222 19.35 4.23 9.96
CA ALA A 222 18.53 5.16 9.19
C ALA A 222 19.37 6.17 8.40
N VAL A 223 20.46 6.70 9.00
CA VAL A 223 21.40 7.59 8.30
C VAL A 223 22.17 6.85 7.21
N ASP A 224 22.59 5.62 7.49
CA ASP A 224 23.35 4.81 6.52
C ASP A 224 22.51 4.46 5.28
N HIS A 225 21.24 4.14 5.46
CA HIS A 225 20.32 3.83 4.36
C HIS A 225 19.77 5.07 3.65
N ASN A 226 19.75 6.23 4.33
CA ASN A 226 19.25 7.51 3.80
C ASN A 226 20.30 8.63 3.92
N PRO A 227 21.48 8.45 3.33
CA PRO A 227 22.60 9.39 3.54
C PRO A 227 22.36 10.79 2.95
N ASP A 228 21.38 10.95 2.06
CA ASP A 228 21.02 12.21 1.42
C ASP A 228 19.83 12.92 2.08
N GLU A 229 19.31 12.36 3.18
CA GLU A 229 18.18 12.91 3.92
C GLU A 229 18.64 13.62 5.19
N PRO A 230 18.65 14.98 5.22
CA PRO A 230 19.09 15.74 6.39
C PRO A 230 18.33 15.40 7.66
N LEU A 231 17.06 15.04 7.54
CA LEU A 231 16.18 14.72 8.67
C LEU A 231 16.67 13.49 9.46
N ALA A 232 17.25 12.49 8.77
CA ALA A 232 17.85 11.33 9.42
C ALA A 232 19.01 11.75 10.35
N TYR A 233 19.89 12.66 9.88
CA TYR A 233 20.98 13.18 10.69
C TYR A 233 20.49 14.02 11.87
N TYR A 234 19.48 14.88 11.68
CA TYR A 234 18.93 15.68 12.77
C TYR A 234 18.34 14.78 13.88
N ASN A 235 17.64 13.72 13.51
CA ASN A 235 17.08 12.79 14.48
C ASN A 235 18.16 11.95 15.17
N LEU A 236 19.22 11.54 14.46
CA LEU A 236 20.36 10.87 15.09
C LEU A 236 21.08 11.80 16.09
N ILE A 237 21.31 13.07 15.73
CA ILE A 237 21.89 14.08 16.63
C ILE A 237 21.02 14.23 17.88
N SER A 238 19.70 14.39 17.69
CA SER A 238 18.75 14.50 18.81
C SER A 238 18.76 13.25 19.71
N THR A 239 18.91 12.08 19.11
CA THR A 239 19.01 10.80 19.84
C THR A 239 20.27 10.77 20.71
N TYR A 240 21.41 11.12 20.14
CA TYR A 240 22.67 11.21 20.89
C TYR A 240 22.60 12.25 22.01
N ASP A 241 22.02 13.43 21.76
CA ASP A 241 21.87 14.48 22.78
C ASP A 241 20.98 13.99 23.95
N LYS A 242 19.85 13.32 23.65
CA LYS A 242 18.96 12.71 24.66
C LYS A 242 19.66 11.62 25.47
N CYS A 243 20.57 10.87 24.84
CA CYS A 243 21.39 9.82 25.47
C CYS A 243 22.67 10.37 26.13
N LYS A 244 22.89 11.70 26.12
CA LYS A 244 24.10 12.39 26.64
C LYS A 244 25.40 11.97 25.96
N MET A 245 25.34 11.56 24.72
CA MET A 245 26.47 11.19 23.86
C MET A 245 26.90 12.40 23.02
N PHE A 246 27.36 13.46 23.68
CA PHE A 246 27.63 14.78 23.07
C PHE A 246 28.73 14.77 22.02
N GLU A 247 29.74 13.92 22.18
CA GLU A 247 30.82 13.79 21.21
C GLU A 247 30.30 13.21 19.88
N GLN A 248 29.51 12.15 19.93
CA GLN A 248 28.89 11.53 18.74
C GLN A 248 27.90 12.50 18.07
N ALA A 249 27.13 13.26 18.86
CA ALA A 249 26.25 14.28 18.33
C ALA A 249 27.02 15.33 17.56
N GLU A 250 28.17 15.83 18.08
CA GLU A 250 28.98 16.82 17.40
C GLU A 250 29.67 16.29 16.14
N GLN A 251 30.18 15.07 16.18
CA GLN A 251 30.73 14.39 14.99
C GLN A 251 29.65 14.26 13.90
N THR A 252 28.43 13.95 14.27
CA THR A 252 27.30 13.80 13.32
C THR A 252 26.88 15.17 12.77
N ARG A 253 26.89 16.26 13.57
CA ARG A 253 26.67 17.63 13.08
C ARG A 253 27.72 18.02 12.05
N GLN A 254 28.99 17.67 12.28
CA GLN A 254 30.07 17.99 11.33
C GLN A 254 29.88 17.19 10.04
N LYS A 255 29.57 15.88 10.12
CA LYS A 255 29.24 15.02 8.93
C LYS A 255 28.10 15.64 8.10
N LEU A 256 27.01 16.03 8.74
CA LEU A 256 25.87 16.68 8.10
C LEU A 256 26.31 17.96 7.36
N LYS A 257 27.05 18.85 8.04
CA LYS A 257 27.52 20.09 7.45
C LYS A 257 28.43 19.85 6.24
N ASP A 258 29.39 18.95 6.34
CA ASP A 258 30.33 18.65 5.27
C ASP A 258 29.64 18.09 4.04
N ARG A 259 28.69 17.13 4.23
CA ARG A 259 27.94 16.50 3.15
C ARG A 259 27.08 17.50 2.39
N PHE A 260 26.28 18.29 3.08
CA PHE A 260 25.31 19.18 2.44
C PHE A 260 25.93 20.51 1.98
N THR A 261 27.04 20.99 2.60
CA THR A 261 27.80 22.15 2.09
C THR A 261 28.54 21.81 0.79
N LYS A 262 29.11 20.61 0.68
CA LYS A 262 29.78 20.14 -0.53
C LYS A 262 28.81 20.04 -1.70
N ARG A 263 27.61 19.45 -1.46
CA ARG A 263 26.55 19.30 -2.48
C ARG A 263 26.04 20.66 -3.00
N SER A 264 25.88 21.67 -2.13
CA SER A 264 25.47 23.01 -2.54
C SER A 264 26.53 23.69 -3.41
N ARG A 265 27.82 23.42 -3.18
CA ARG A 265 28.91 23.95 -4.00
C ARG A 265 29.02 23.26 -5.37
N GLU A 266 28.69 22.01 -5.45
CA GLU A 266 28.68 21.24 -6.71
C GLU A 266 27.48 21.62 -7.58
N ALA A 267 26.29 21.77 -6.98
CA ALA A 267 25.07 22.23 -7.67
C ALA A 267 25.13 23.67 -8.17
N GLY A 268 25.91 24.54 -7.50
CA GLY A 268 26.13 25.92 -7.94
C GLY A 268 27.20 26.08 -9.03
N LYS A 269 27.84 24.98 -9.48
CA LYS A 269 28.84 24.97 -10.56
C LYS A 269 28.36 24.36 -11.87
N ALA A 270 27.15 23.80 -11.88
CA ALA A 270 26.46 23.24 -13.04
C ALA A 270 25.41 24.23 -13.57
#